data_bc5ccb89c9cfb0794d934f7220fa9024
#
_entry.id   bc5ccb89c9cfb0794d934f7220fa9024
#
_cell.length_a   1.000
_cell.length_b   1.000
_cell.length_c   1.000
_cell.angle_alpha   90.00
_cell.angle_beta   90.00
_cell.angle_gamma   90.00
#
_symmetry.space_group_name_H-M   'P 1'
#
loop_
_entity.id
_entity.type
_entity.pdbx_description
1 polymer ?
#
loop_
_entity_poly.entity_id
_entity_poly.type
_entity_poly.pdbx_seq_one_letter_code
_entity_poly.pdbx_strand_id
1 'polypeptide(L)'
;MPKKRSLTTQERTYGAPSSVLRRALMGGLVLAVLLAAAGLLAYLTRTESPASAKPSPPAKSTPRAASPEAADGKGEAVASPPRTSDPIEFAKAATKVLWTYDTRSFSRAEHVARLKRWMTGEKKYADWESVSDQVPSPVLWSRMHDNRQHATAKVGEGHFPQAFKTALAQDPGAITEAYVYAVTVTGKQSIAWKGSGAGAESRSTTLAVQCRPEKACALVGVLPSVAP
;
A
#
# COMPACT_ATOMS: atom_id res chain seq x y z
N MET A 1 32.82 5.23 -70.44
CA MET A 1 33.92 5.56 -69.50
C MET A 1 33.35 5.64 -68.10
N PRO A 2 33.60 4.68 -67.21
CA PRO A 2 33.06 4.72 -65.88
C PRO A 2 34.05 5.37 -64.90
N LYS A 3 33.54 6.32 -64.08
CA LYS A 3 34.24 7.08 -63.09
C LYS A 3 34.44 6.25 -61.82
N LYS A 4 35.71 5.98 -61.46
CA LYS A 4 36.08 5.32 -60.21
C LYS A 4 35.81 6.23 -59.00
N ARG A 5 35.02 5.76 -58.02
CA ARG A 5 34.88 6.37 -56.70
C ARG A 5 35.89 5.72 -55.77
N SER A 6 36.81 6.50 -55.22
CA SER A 6 37.76 6.14 -54.19
C SER A 6 37.01 6.11 -52.83
N LEU A 7 37.14 4.99 -52.14
CA LEU A 7 36.68 4.79 -50.76
C LEU A 7 37.79 5.33 -49.83
N THR A 8 37.50 6.41 -49.13
CA THR A 8 38.36 6.92 -48.02
C THR A 8 38.00 6.14 -46.76
N THR A 9 38.91 5.34 -46.27
CA THR A 9 38.84 4.66 -44.99
C THR A 9 39.05 5.70 -43.89
N GLN A 10 38.02 5.97 -43.09
CA GLN A 10 38.11 6.85 -41.92
C GLN A 10 38.51 6.03 -40.70
N GLU A 11 39.74 6.11 -40.28
CA GLU A 11 40.25 5.56 -39.02
C GLU A 11 39.54 6.24 -37.84
N ARG A 12 38.77 5.46 -37.07
CA ARG A 12 38.24 5.92 -35.79
C ARG A 12 39.35 5.84 -34.74
N THR A 13 39.86 6.99 -34.36
CA THR A 13 40.72 7.14 -33.20
C THR A 13 39.89 6.92 -31.93
N TYR A 14 40.21 5.88 -31.17
CA TYR A 14 39.64 5.57 -29.87
C TYR A 14 40.15 6.61 -28.86
N GLY A 15 39.33 7.64 -28.53
CA GLY A 15 39.58 8.60 -27.46
C GLY A 15 39.40 7.97 -26.09
N ALA A 16 40.41 8.12 -25.25
CA ALA A 16 40.56 7.52 -23.92
C ALA A 16 39.40 7.80 -22.94
N PRO A 17 38.96 6.81 -22.13
CA PRO A 17 37.89 6.98 -21.16
C PRO A 17 38.41 7.47 -19.81
N SER A 18 38.85 8.73 -19.71
CA SER A 18 39.32 9.32 -18.44
C SER A 18 38.18 9.83 -17.51
N SER A 19 36.99 10.05 -18.04
CA SER A 19 35.88 10.58 -17.25
C SER A 19 35.08 9.50 -16.49
N VAL A 20 35.02 8.27 -17.00
CA VAL A 20 34.30 7.18 -16.37
C VAL A 20 35.06 6.65 -15.16
N LEU A 21 36.37 6.54 -15.25
CA LEU A 21 37.21 6.08 -14.13
C LEU A 21 37.19 7.06 -12.94
N ARG A 22 37.16 8.36 -13.19
CA ARG A 22 37.03 9.39 -12.14
C ARG A 22 35.65 9.35 -11.45
N ARG A 23 34.57 9.12 -12.21
CA ARG A 23 33.22 8.98 -11.64
C ARG A 23 33.07 7.70 -10.83
N ALA A 24 33.66 6.59 -11.25
CA ALA A 24 33.69 5.34 -10.51
C ALA A 24 34.50 5.45 -9.21
N LEU A 25 35.62 6.12 -9.21
CA LEU A 25 36.44 6.37 -8.01
C LEU A 25 35.74 7.30 -7.01
N MET A 26 35.08 8.36 -7.46
CA MET A 26 34.29 9.25 -6.59
C MET A 26 33.09 8.53 -5.98
N GLY A 27 32.35 7.69 -6.76
CA GLY A 27 31.25 6.91 -6.26
C GLY A 27 31.67 5.86 -5.22
N GLY A 28 32.81 5.20 -5.43
CA GLY A 28 33.38 4.25 -4.47
C GLY A 28 33.79 4.87 -3.15
N LEU A 29 34.38 6.08 -3.18
CA LEU A 29 34.78 6.79 -1.97
C LEU A 29 33.58 7.22 -1.12
N VAL A 30 32.53 7.73 -1.75
CA VAL A 30 31.29 8.13 -1.05
C VAL A 30 30.63 6.91 -0.38
N LEU A 31 30.57 5.77 -1.07
CA LEU A 31 30.00 4.54 -0.52
C LEU A 31 30.82 4.04 0.68
N ALA A 32 32.14 4.07 0.62
CA ALA A 32 33.01 3.66 1.73
C ALA A 32 32.84 4.56 2.97
N VAL A 33 32.66 5.87 2.78
CA VAL A 33 32.44 6.82 3.89
C VAL A 33 31.05 6.57 4.54
N LEU A 34 30.03 6.30 3.75
CA LEU A 34 28.69 5.99 4.27
C LEU A 34 28.66 4.68 5.07
N LEU A 35 29.38 3.65 4.61
CA LEU A 35 29.47 2.38 5.34
C LEU A 35 30.27 2.53 6.64
N ALA A 36 31.34 3.33 6.65
CA ALA A 36 32.11 3.62 7.87
C ALA A 36 31.28 4.42 8.89
N ALA A 37 30.48 5.39 8.44
CA ALA A 37 29.61 6.17 9.31
C ALA A 37 28.49 5.31 9.91
N ALA A 38 27.87 4.43 9.12
CA ALA A 38 26.85 3.48 9.61
C ALA A 38 27.43 2.48 10.60
N GLY A 39 28.64 1.99 10.37
CA GLY A 39 29.35 1.08 11.31
C GLY A 39 29.70 1.76 12.64
N LEU A 40 30.11 3.02 12.60
CA LEU A 40 30.41 3.81 13.79
C LEU A 40 29.15 4.09 14.61
N LEU A 41 28.04 4.43 13.95
CA LEU A 41 26.76 4.64 14.63
C LEU A 41 26.26 3.36 15.33
N ALA A 42 26.37 2.21 14.67
CA ALA A 42 26.02 0.92 15.24
C ALA A 42 26.94 0.53 16.41
N TYR A 43 28.19 0.92 16.38
CA TYR A 43 29.14 0.70 17.47
C TYR A 43 28.82 1.56 18.70
N LEU A 44 28.49 2.84 18.48
CA LEU A 44 28.17 3.79 19.56
C LEU A 44 26.80 3.54 20.20
N THR A 45 25.86 2.85 19.51
CA THR A 45 24.53 2.49 20.03
C THR A 45 24.49 1.12 20.70
N ARG A 46 25.63 0.41 20.78
CA ARG A 46 25.75 -0.85 21.52
C ARG A 46 25.77 -0.55 23.01
N THR A 47 24.59 -0.28 23.57
CA THR A 47 24.40 -0.25 25.03
C THR A 47 24.35 -1.70 25.54
N GLU A 48 25.20 -1.95 26.51
CA GLU A 48 25.35 -3.26 27.18
C GLU A 48 24.00 -3.77 27.72
N SER A 49 23.71 -5.04 27.47
CA SER A 49 22.65 -5.76 28.18
C SER A 49 23.10 -6.06 29.62
N PRO A 50 22.36 -5.65 30.63
CA PRO A 50 22.58 -6.16 31.98
C PRO A 50 21.94 -7.55 32.13
N ALA A 51 22.71 -8.41 32.74
CA ALA A 51 22.39 -9.78 33.08
C ALA A 51 21.26 -9.91 34.12
N SER A 52 20.52 -11.00 33.99
CA SER A 52 19.84 -11.78 35.04
C SER A 52 19.18 -11.03 36.19
N ALA A 53 17.87 -11.00 36.22
CA ALA A 53 17.09 -10.84 37.44
C ALA A 53 16.23 -12.09 37.67
N LYS A 54 16.33 -12.57 38.92
CA LYS A 54 15.77 -13.71 39.65
C LYS A 54 14.23 -13.72 39.64
N PRO A 55 13.55 -14.87 39.67
CA PRO A 55 12.08 -14.94 39.64
C PRO A 55 11.46 -14.51 40.96
N SER A 56 10.46 -13.66 40.94
CA SER A 56 9.56 -13.29 42.03
C SER A 56 8.20 -13.97 41.90
N PRO A 57 7.48 -14.22 43.03
CA PRO A 57 6.36 -15.15 43.12
C PRO A 57 5.03 -14.63 42.55
N PRO A 58 4.00 -15.49 42.41
CA PRO A 58 2.82 -15.21 41.55
C PRO A 58 1.86 -14.22 42.20
N ALA A 59 1.50 -13.17 41.48
CA ALA A 59 0.44 -12.24 41.82
C ALA A 59 -0.89 -12.70 41.21
N LYS A 60 -1.95 -12.53 41.99
CA LYS A 60 -3.33 -12.94 41.81
C LYS A 60 -3.96 -12.51 40.47
N SER A 61 -4.72 -13.45 39.93
CA SER A 61 -5.60 -13.30 38.76
C SER A 61 -6.56 -12.12 38.85
N THR A 62 -6.45 -11.19 37.91
CA THR A 62 -7.47 -10.19 37.58
C THR A 62 -8.31 -10.68 36.40
N PRO A 63 -9.60 -10.36 36.31
CA PRO A 63 -10.51 -10.99 35.34
C PRO A 63 -10.08 -10.76 33.89
N ARG A 64 -9.99 -11.84 33.15
CA ARG A 64 -9.71 -11.94 31.72
C ARG A 64 -10.77 -11.13 30.95
N ALA A 65 -10.38 -9.98 30.41
CA ALA A 65 -11.14 -9.36 29.33
C ALA A 65 -11.22 -10.36 28.16
N ALA A 66 -12.42 -10.62 27.69
CA ALA A 66 -12.67 -11.52 26.59
C ALA A 66 -11.82 -11.14 25.37
N SER A 67 -10.94 -12.04 24.98
CA SER A 67 -10.24 -12.00 23.70
C SER A 67 -11.28 -12.12 22.61
N PRO A 68 -11.26 -11.30 21.54
CA PRO A 68 -12.09 -11.58 20.38
C PRO A 68 -11.69 -12.94 19.83
N GLU A 69 -12.64 -13.82 19.77
CA GLU A 69 -12.58 -15.16 19.22
C GLU A 69 -11.92 -15.13 17.84
N ALA A 70 -10.82 -15.86 17.70
CA ALA A 70 -10.20 -16.12 16.42
C ALA A 70 -11.22 -16.87 15.55
N ALA A 71 -11.80 -16.18 14.60
CA ALA A 71 -12.69 -16.78 13.60
C ALA A 71 -11.89 -17.80 12.78
N ASP A 72 -12.31 -19.04 12.89
CA ASP A 72 -11.78 -20.20 12.17
C ASP A 72 -11.62 -19.92 10.67
N GLY A 73 -10.48 -20.33 10.16
CA GLY A 73 -9.93 -20.19 8.82
C GLY A 73 -10.74 -20.75 7.64
N LYS A 74 -11.92 -20.21 7.41
CA LYS A 74 -12.50 -20.12 6.06
C LYS A 74 -12.06 -18.78 5.51
N GLY A 75 -11.32 -18.81 4.39
CA GLY A 75 -10.79 -17.63 3.71
C GLY A 75 -11.76 -16.45 3.80
N GLU A 76 -11.31 -15.35 4.43
CA GLU A 76 -12.20 -14.25 4.82
C GLU A 76 -12.79 -13.63 3.55
N ALA A 77 -14.08 -13.95 3.31
CA ALA A 77 -14.83 -13.33 2.24
C ALA A 77 -14.75 -11.81 2.41
N VAL A 78 -14.61 -11.08 1.30
CA VAL A 78 -14.70 -9.62 1.34
C VAL A 78 -15.90 -9.22 2.20
N ALA A 79 -15.65 -8.57 3.32
CA ALA A 79 -16.65 -8.15 4.27
C ALA A 79 -17.71 -7.25 3.60
N SER A 80 -18.93 -7.23 4.12
CA SER A 80 -19.95 -6.28 3.66
C SER A 80 -19.64 -4.87 4.15
N PRO A 81 -20.05 -3.81 3.40
CA PRO A 81 -19.86 -2.43 3.83
C PRO A 81 -20.48 -2.19 5.22
N PRO A 82 -19.79 -1.50 6.14
CA PRO A 82 -20.33 -1.14 7.43
C PRO A 82 -21.44 -0.09 7.28
N ARG A 83 -22.41 -0.10 8.16
CA ARG A 83 -23.45 0.92 8.24
C ARG A 83 -22.99 2.06 9.15
N THR A 84 -22.01 2.83 8.68
CA THR A 84 -21.49 4.00 9.40
C THR A 84 -21.72 5.27 8.59
N SER A 85 -21.86 6.40 9.26
CA SER A 85 -21.86 7.75 8.69
C SER A 85 -20.52 8.47 8.87
N ASP A 86 -19.55 7.82 9.51
CA ASP A 86 -18.19 8.35 9.67
C ASP A 86 -17.34 8.01 8.43
N PRO A 87 -16.89 9.00 7.65
CA PRO A 87 -16.08 8.77 6.46
C PRO A 87 -14.72 8.12 6.76
N ILE A 88 -14.12 8.39 7.93
CA ILE A 88 -12.82 7.82 8.30
C ILE A 88 -12.98 6.35 8.66
N GLU A 89 -13.98 6.01 9.46
CA GLU A 89 -14.29 4.62 9.82
C GLU A 89 -14.60 3.79 8.55
N PHE A 90 -15.46 4.33 7.66
CA PHE A 90 -15.77 3.69 6.40
C PHE A 90 -14.53 3.49 5.52
N ALA A 91 -13.69 4.53 5.36
CA ALA A 91 -12.48 4.45 4.55
C ALA A 91 -11.49 3.39 5.07
N LYS A 92 -11.34 3.29 6.40
CA LYS A 92 -10.51 2.23 7.02
C LYS A 92 -11.05 0.84 6.70
N ALA A 93 -12.36 0.63 6.81
CA ALA A 93 -12.98 -0.64 6.46
C ALA A 93 -12.84 -0.96 4.97
N ALA A 94 -13.07 0.01 4.07
CA ALA A 94 -12.91 -0.14 2.63
C ALA A 94 -11.45 -0.43 2.25
N THR A 95 -10.48 0.24 2.86
CA THR A 95 -9.05 -0.01 2.66
C THR A 95 -8.67 -1.44 3.06
N LYS A 96 -9.17 -1.92 4.21
CA LYS A 96 -8.95 -3.30 4.64
C LYS A 96 -9.40 -4.29 3.57
N VAL A 97 -10.58 -4.06 2.99
CA VAL A 97 -11.14 -4.91 1.94
C VAL A 97 -10.36 -4.83 0.63
N LEU A 98 -9.94 -3.63 0.21
CA LEU A 98 -9.14 -3.43 -1.00
C LEU A 98 -7.77 -4.11 -0.93
N TRP A 99 -7.15 -4.17 0.25
CA TRP A 99 -5.83 -4.76 0.43
C TRP A 99 -5.88 -6.25 0.84
N THR A 100 -7.05 -6.79 1.13
CA THR A 100 -7.23 -8.20 1.49
C THR A 100 -7.77 -9.00 0.30
N TYR A 101 -7.10 -10.09 -0.05
CA TYR A 101 -7.56 -11.02 -1.07
C TYR A 101 -7.11 -12.45 -0.75
N ASP A 102 -7.87 -13.43 -1.23
CA ASP A 102 -7.50 -14.84 -1.16
C ASP A 102 -7.79 -15.54 -2.49
N THR A 103 -6.74 -15.68 -3.30
CA THR A 103 -6.87 -16.33 -4.62
C THR A 103 -7.13 -17.83 -4.53
N ARG A 104 -6.92 -18.45 -3.35
CA ARG A 104 -7.16 -19.89 -3.13
C ARG A 104 -8.64 -20.22 -3.02
N SER A 105 -9.41 -19.26 -2.50
CA SER A 105 -10.82 -19.45 -2.13
C SER A 105 -11.78 -18.74 -3.08
N PHE A 106 -11.32 -17.71 -3.79
CA PHE A 106 -12.17 -16.87 -4.63
C PHE A 106 -11.58 -16.63 -6.01
N SER A 107 -12.44 -16.73 -7.02
CA SER A 107 -12.13 -16.24 -8.36
C SER A 107 -12.00 -14.71 -8.38
N ARG A 108 -11.29 -14.18 -9.39
CA ARG A 108 -11.23 -12.73 -9.60
C ARG A 108 -12.62 -12.11 -9.77
N ALA A 109 -13.50 -12.78 -10.50
CA ALA A 109 -14.86 -12.29 -10.74
C ALA A 109 -15.67 -12.14 -9.45
N GLU A 110 -15.57 -13.10 -8.55
CA GLU A 110 -16.22 -13.05 -7.23
C GLU A 110 -15.63 -11.93 -6.36
N HIS A 111 -14.29 -11.77 -6.36
CA HIS A 111 -13.63 -10.70 -5.62
C HIS A 111 -14.10 -9.32 -6.12
N VAL A 112 -14.08 -9.09 -7.43
CA VAL A 112 -14.55 -7.87 -8.08
C VAL A 112 -16.03 -7.60 -7.78
N ALA A 113 -16.89 -8.61 -7.89
CA ALA A 113 -18.33 -8.48 -7.58
C ALA A 113 -18.58 -8.08 -6.11
N ARG A 114 -17.73 -8.56 -5.20
CA ARG A 114 -17.81 -8.19 -3.77
C ARG A 114 -17.36 -6.75 -3.52
N LEU A 115 -16.30 -6.29 -4.16
CA LEU A 115 -15.86 -4.89 -4.10
C LEU A 115 -16.92 -3.93 -4.66
N LYS A 116 -17.62 -4.34 -5.71
CA LYS A 116 -18.66 -3.52 -6.33
C LYS A 116 -19.82 -3.17 -5.38
N ARG A 117 -20.05 -3.98 -4.35
CA ARG A 117 -21.07 -3.70 -3.32
C ARG A 117 -20.71 -2.54 -2.39
N TRP A 118 -19.44 -2.14 -2.36
CA TRP A 118 -18.98 -1.01 -1.55
C TRP A 118 -19.21 0.33 -2.24
N MET A 119 -19.45 0.31 -3.57
CA MET A 119 -19.61 1.51 -4.37
C MET A 119 -20.89 2.25 -4.05
N THR A 120 -20.82 3.58 -4.21
CA THR A 120 -22.04 4.40 -4.17
C THR A 120 -23.03 4.00 -5.27
N GLY A 121 -24.31 4.04 -4.94
CA GLY A 121 -25.38 3.85 -5.93
C GLY A 121 -25.56 5.06 -6.85
N GLU A 122 -24.94 6.20 -6.55
CA GLU A 122 -25.05 7.42 -7.34
C GLU A 122 -24.06 7.40 -8.51
N LYS A 123 -24.49 6.94 -9.67
CA LYS A 123 -23.66 6.74 -10.87
C LYS A 123 -22.84 7.97 -11.28
N LYS A 124 -23.34 9.18 -10.99
CA LYS A 124 -22.65 10.45 -11.29
C LYS A 124 -21.29 10.54 -10.58
N TYR A 125 -21.17 9.95 -9.39
CA TYR A 125 -19.99 10.02 -8.55
C TYR A 125 -19.18 8.72 -8.49
N ALA A 126 -19.77 7.60 -8.94
CA ALA A 126 -19.13 6.28 -8.86
C ALA A 126 -17.97 6.17 -9.88
N ASP A 127 -16.75 6.15 -9.39
CA ASP A 127 -15.54 5.85 -10.16
C ASP A 127 -15.12 4.39 -9.91
N TRP A 128 -15.83 3.50 -10.59
CA TRP A 128 -15.55 2.07 -10.51
C TRP A 128 -14.18 1.72 -11.11
N GLU A 129 -13.72 2.43 -12.12
CA GLU A 129 -12.45 2.16 -12.81
C GLU A 129 -11.28 2.26 -11.84
N SER A 130 -11.19 3.35 -11.06
CA SER A 130 -10.15 3.53 -10.06
C SER A 130 -10.11 2.44 -9.00
N VAL A 131 -11.26 1.84 -8.66
CA VAL A 131 -11.36 0.71 -7.70
C VAL A 131 -10.97 -0.60 -8.37
N SER A 132 -11.46 -0.85 -9.59
CA SER A 132 -11.16 -2.08 -10.33
C SER A 132 -9.68 -2.22 -10.70
N ASP A 133 -9.00 -1.11 -10.90
CA ASP A 133 -7.57 -1.05 -11.20
C ASP A 133 -6.68 -1.44 -10.00
N GLN A 134 -7.24 -1.43 -8.78
CA GLN A 134 -6.56 -1.98 -7.60
C GLN A 134 -6.54 -3.52 -7.60
N VAL A 135 -7.37 -4.16 -8.42
CA VAL A 135 -7.46 -5.62 -8.49
C VAL A 135 -6.53 -6.14 -9.60
N PRO A 136 -5.66 -7.11 -9.32
CA PRO A 136 -4.78 -7.68 -10.32
C PRO A 136 -5.52 -8.14 -11.59
N SER A 137 -4.87 -8.01 -12.75
CA SER A 137 -5.43 -8.47 -14.03
C SER A 137 -5.80 -9.96 -13.99
N PRO A 138 -6.67 -10.45 -14.87
CA PRO A 138 -7.05 -11.87 -14.91
C PRO A 138 -5.85 -12.81 -15.03
N VAL A 139 -4.85 -12.44 -15.83
CA VAL A 139 -3.62 -13.22 -16.02
C VAL A 139 -2.79 -13.26 -14.73
N LEU A 140 -2.64 -12.11 -14.08
CA LEU A 140 -1.90 -12.04 -12.81
C LEU A 140 -2.65 -12.80 -11.71
N TRP A 141 -3.96 -12.67 -11.63
CA TRP A 141 -4.78 -13.41 -10.66
C TRP A 141 -4.62 -14.92 -10.79
N SER A 142 -4.59 -15.44 -12.03
CA SER A 142 -4.34 -16.87 -12.29
C SER A 142 -2.96 -17.30 -11.77
N ARG A 143 -1.92 -16.52 -12.05
CA ARG A 143 -0.57 -16.81 -11.54
C ARG A 143 -0.49 -16.77 -10.01
N MET A 144 -1.18 -15.81 -9.40
CA MET A 144 -1.30 -15.71 -7.95
C MET A 144 -2.02 -16.93 -7.36
N HIS A 145 -3.08 -17.40 -8.01
CA HIS A 145 -3.79 -18.63 -7.65
C HIS A 145 -2.86 -19.86 -7.70
N ASP A 146 -2.12 -20.04 -8.79
CA ASP A 146 -1.16 -21.14 -8.95
C ASP A 146 -0.08 -21.13 -7.85
N ASN A 147 0.26 -19.95 -7.37
CA ASN A 147 1.16 -19.75 -6.23
C ASN A 147 0.45 -19.77 -4.87
N ARG A 148 -0.87 -20.04 -4.82
CA ARG A 148 -1.68 -20.01 -3.58
C ARG A 148 -1.54 -18.69 -2.80
N GLN A 149 -1.39 -17.59 -3.51
CA GLN A 149 -1.13 -16.29 -2.93
C GLN A 149 -2.38 -15.73 -2.27
N HIS A 150 -2.21 -15.18 -1.10
CA HIS A 150 -3.25 -14.45 -0.37
C HIS A 150 -2.64 -13.27 0.39
N ALA A 151 -3.44 -12.27 0.70
CA ALA A 151 -3.02 -11.12 1.46
C ALA A 151 -4.05 -10.78 2.56
N THR A 152 -3.51 -10.28 3.66
CA THR A 152 -4.29 -9.70 4.76
C THR A 152 -3.83 -8.26 5.00
N ALA A 153 -4.72 -7.41 5.51
CA ALA A 153 -4.42 -6.02 5.79
C ALA A 153 -4.64 -5.69 7.27
N LYS A 154 -3.65 -5.01 7.85
CA LYS A 154 -3.77 -4.33 9.15
C LYS A 154 -3.82 -2.83 8.88
N VAL A 155 -5.01 -2.26 8.93
CA VAL A 155 -5.24 -0.84 8.73
C VAL A 155 -4.85 -0.07 9.98
N GLY A 156 -4.16 1.04 9.79
CA GLY A 156 -3.70 1.94 10.84
C GLY A 156 -4.56 3.20 10.94
N GLU A 157 -3.92 4.35 10.75
CA GLU A 157 -4.54 5.65 10.85
C GLU A 157 -5.33 5.99 9.57
N GLY A 158 -6.45 6.72 9.75
CA GLY A 158 -7.20 7.38 8.69
C GLY A 158 -7.34 8.86 9.00
N HIS A 159 -7.13 9.72 8.01
CA HIS A 159 -7.25 11.17 8.18
C HIS A 159 -7.66 11.87 6.87
N PHE A 160 -8.18 13.09 7.01
CA PHE A 160 -8.40 13.95 5.85
C PHE A 160 -7.06 14.55 5.40
N PRO A 161 -6.65 14.36 4.12
CA PRO A 161 -5.41 14.94 3.60
C PRO A 161 -5.46 16.47 3.62
N GLN A 162 -4.29 17.11 3.76
CA GLN A 162 -4.21 18.56 3.86
C GLN A 162 -4.80 19.27 2.64
N ALA A 163 -4.57 18.74 1.45
CA ALA A 163 -5.14 19.31 0.22
C ALA A 163 -6.68 19.36 0.27
N PHE A 164 -7.33 18.31 0.79
CA PHE A 164 -8.79 18.29 0.96
C PHE A 164 -9.25 19.33 1.99
N LYS A 165 -8.56 19.43 3.14
CA LYS A 165 -8.88 20.45 4.17
C LYS A 165 -8.76 21.87 3.61
N THR A 166 -7.73 22.14 2.84
CA THR A 166 -7.50 23.42 2.18
C THR A 166 -8.60 23.75 1.17
N ALA A 167 -8.95 22.79 0.30
CA ALA A 167 -10.04 22.97 -0.67
C ALA A 167 -11.38 23.24 0.03
N LEU A 168 -11.68 22.50 1.10
CA LEU A 168 -12.90 22.69 1.89
C LEU A 168 -12.95 24.05 2.60
N ALA A 169 -11.80 24.57 3.06
CA ALA A 169 -11.71 25.89 3.68
C ALA A 169 -11.93 27.02 2.66
N GLN A 170 -11.55 26.80 1.39
CA GLN A 170 -11.78 27.78 0.30
C GLN A 170 -13.23 27.78 -0.18
N ASP A 171 -13.88 26.62 -0.24
CA ASP A 171 -15.28 26.46 -0.63
C ASP A 171 -16.01 25.45 0.28
N PRO A 172 -16.50 25.90 1.45
CA PRO A 172 -17.24 25.03 2.36
C PRO A 172 -18.54 24.47 1.76
N GLY A 173 -19.10 25.15 0.76
CA GLY A 173 -20.33 24.75 0.08
C GLY A 173 -20.15 23.53 -0.83
N ALA A 174 -18.96 23.32 -1.38
CA ALA A 174 -18.68 22.23 -2.32
C ALA A 174 -19.01 20.85 -1.76
N ILE A 175 -18.84 20.65 -0.43
CA ILE A 175 -19.11 19.36 0.19
C ILE A 175 -20.61 19.02 0.22
N THR A 176 -21.48 20.02 0.31
CA THR A 176 -22.93 19.83 0.43
C THR A 176 -23.61 19.39 -0.86
N GLU A 177 -22.93 19.50 -1.99
CA GLU A 177 -23.45 19.01 -3.28
C GLU A 177 -23.36 17.48 -3.38
N ALA A 178 -22.20 16.92 -3.10
CA ALA A 178 -21.90 15.51 -3.30
C ALA A 178 -21.72 14.71 -2.00
N TYR A 179 -21.41 15.38 -0.89
CA TYR A 179 -21.05 14.78 0.40
C TYR A 179 -19.88 13.80 0.27
N VAL A 180 -18.91 14.11 -0.60
CA VAL A 180 -17.73 13.29 -0.86
C VAL A 180 -16.54 13.81 -0.06
N TYR A 181 -15.94 12.93 0.71
CA TYR A 181 -14.79 13.16 1.57
C TYR A 181 -13.57 12.44 1.02
N ALA A 182 -12.43 13.10 0.93
CA ALA A 182 -11.16 12.44 0.68
C ALA A 182 -10.55 11.97 2.01
N VAL A 183 -10.24 10.68 2.14
CA VAL A 183 -9.65 10.10 3.34
C VAL A 183 -8.41 9.32 2.98
N THR A 184 -7.26 9.71 3.51
CA THR A 184 -6.02 8.95 3.41
C THR A 184 -5.95 7.95 4.55
N VAL A 185 -5.67 6.69 4.21
CA VAL A 185 -5.55 5.58 5.16
C VAL A 185 -4.18 4.94 4.99
N THR A 186 -3.48 4.76 6.11
CA THR A 186 -2.19 4.06 6.18
C THR A 186 -2.35 2.69 6.82
N GLY A 187 -1.41 1.80 6.59
CA GLY A 187 -1.44 0.49 7.20
C GLY A 187 -0.35 -0.43 6.65
N LYS A 188 -0.52 -1.72 6.89
CA LYS A 188 0.40 -2.76 6.45
C LYS A 188 -0.37 -3.87 5.74
N GLN A 189 0.11 -4.27 4.57
CA GLN A 189 -0.36 -5.47 3.87
C GLN A 189 0.65 -6.59 4.08
N SER A 190 0.18 -7.77 4.46
CA SER A 190 0.98 -8.98 4.55
C SER A 190 0.53 -9.95 3.46
N ILE A 191 1.49 -10.44 2.68
CA ILE A 191 1.25 -11.34 1.55
C ILE A 191 1.93 -12.67 1.86
N ALA A 192 1.27 -13.77 1.58
CA ALA A 192 1.84 -15.11 1.71
C ALA A 192 1.53 -15.95 0.46
N TRP A 193 2.42 -16.93 0.17
CA TRP A 193 2.31 -17.82 -0.98
C TRP A 193 2.88 -19.20 -0.67
N LYS A 194 2.74 -20.18 -1.59
CA LYS A 194 3.23 -21.55 -1.40
C LYS A 194 4.72 -21.58 -1.06
N GLY A 195 5.15 -22.65 -0.36
CA GLY A 195 6.55 -22.85 0.02
C GLY A 195 6.99 -21.96 1.19
N SER A 196 6.06 -21.58 2.07
CA SER A 196 6.30 -20.71 3.24
C SER A 196 6.81 -19.32 2.89
N GLY A 197 6.65 -18.90 1.63
CA GLY A 197 6.97 -17.55 1.20
C GLY A 197 6.01 -16.53 1.81
N ALA A 198 6.55 -15.44 2.34
CA ALA A 198 5.77 -14.33 2.90
C ALA A 198 6.50 -13.01 2.75
N GLY A 199 5.74 -11.93 2.73
CA GLY A 199 6.25 -10.56 2.73
C GLY A 199 5.25 -9.62 3.36
N ALA A 200 5.72 -8.44 3.76
CA ALA A 200 4.84 -7.40 4.27
C ALA A 200 5.36 -6.03 3.84
N GLU A 201 4.44 -5.14 3.50
CA GLU A 201 4.75 -3.77 3.08
C GLU A 201 3.86 -2.75 3.79
N SER A 202 4.41 -1.59 4.07
CA SER A 202 3.62 -0.43 4.49
C SER A 202 2.97 0.20 3.26
N ARG A 203 1.67 0.50 3.35
CA ARG A 203 0.89 1.08 2.27
C ARG A 203 0.13 2.31 2.74
N SER A 204 -0.16 3.17 1.79
CA SER A 204 -1.07 4.30 1.95
C SER A 204 -2.01 4.35 0.75
N THR A 205 -3.26 4.72 0.97
CA THR A 205 -4.23 4.97 -0.11
C THR A 205 -5.14 6.11 0.29
N THR A 206 -5.58 6.89 -0.69
CA THR A 206 -6.59 7.92 -0.48
C THR A 206 -7.87 7.49 -1.16
N LEU A 207 -8.96 7.43 -0.41
CA LEU A 207 -10.28 7.06 -0.90
C LEU A 207 -11.19 8.28 -0.97
N ALA A 208 -12.02 8.34 -2.00
CA ALA A 208 -13.18 9.20 -2.06
C ALA A 208 -14.39 8.44 -1.48
N VAL A 209 -14.96 8.95 -0.42
CA VAL A 209 -16.07 8.34 0.34
C VAL A 209 -17.25 9.28 0.37
N GLN A 210 -18.41 8.83 -0.07
CA GLN A 210 -19.66 9.57 0.02
C GLN A 210 -20.42 9.23 1.30
N CYS A 211 -20.68 10.25 2.12
CA CYS A 211 -21.44 10.11 3.37
C CYS A 211 -22.57 11.14 3.41
N ARG A 212 -23.71 10.82 2.83
CA ARG A 212 -24.88 11.70 2.88
C ARG A 212 -25.56 11.66 4.25
N PRO A 213 -26.21 12.77 4.69
CA PRO A 213 -27.01 12.76 5.90
C PRO A 213 -28.00 11.60 5.92
N GLU A 214 -28.17 10.96 7.07
CA GLU A 214 -29.11 9.85 7.32
C GLU A 214 -28.88 8.59 6.47
N LYS A 215 -27.75 8.50 5.75
CA LYS A 215 -27.37 7.31 4.97
C LYS A 215 -26.03 6.78 5.41
N ALA A 216 -25.87 5.46 5.27
CA ALA A 216 -24.56 4.85 5.41
C ALA A 216 -23.61 5.36 4.32
N CYS A 217 -22.32 5.52 4.66
CA CYS A 217 -21.29 5.86 3.71
C CYS A 217 -21.14 4.82 2.61
N ALA A 218 -20.62 5.24 1.46
CA ALA A 218 -20.34 4.38 0.32
C ALA A 218 -19.04 4.83 -0.39
N LEU A 219 -18.38 3.91 -1.07
CA LEU A 219 -17.15 4.20 -1.81
C LEU A 219 -17.48 4.90 -3.13
N VAL A 220 -16.79 5.99 -3.41
CA VAL A 220 -16.82 6.68 -4.69
C VAL A 220 -15.71 6.18 -5.60
N GLY A 221 -14.49 6.09 -5.10
CA GLY A 221 -13.32 5.66 -5.86
C GLY A 221 -12.03 5.71 -5.05
N VAL A 222 -10.94 5.37 -5.70
CA VAL A 222 -9.57 5.51 -5.20
C VAL A 222 -8.94 6.72 -5.87
N LEU A 223 -8.51 7.68 -5.07
CA LEU A 223 -7.86 8.89 -5.58
C LEU A 223 -6.39 8.59 -5.92
N PRO A 224 -5.82 9.28 -6.91
CA PRO A 224 -4.39 9.20 -7.19
C PRO A 224 -3.59 9.52 -5.92
N SER A 225 -2.45 8.84 -5.74
CA SER A 225 -1.53 9.17 -4.65
C SER A 225 -1.05 10.61 -4.84
N VAL A 226 -1.54 11.51 -3.99
CA VAL A 226 -0.99 12.87 -3.90
C VAL A 226 0.25 12.71 -3.03
N ALA A 227 1.44 12.93 -3.62
CA ALA A 227 2.65 13.01 -2.82
C ALA A 227 2.47 14.08 -1.73
N PRO A 228 2.95 13.83 -0.50
CA PRO A 228 2.85 14.79 0.59
C PRO A 228 3.62 16.07 0.28
#